data_26fd31dbafe4256a624ad4f97c0a69b4
#
_entry.id   26fd31dbafe4256a624ad4f97c0a69b4
#
_cell.length_a   1.000
_cell.length_b   1.000
_cell.length_c   1.000
_cell.angle_alpha   90.00
_cell.angle_beta   90.00
_cell.angle_gamma   90.00
#
_symmetry.space_group_name_H-M   'P 1'
#
loop_
_entity.id
_entity.type
_entity.pdbx_description
1 polymer ?
#
loop_
_entity_poly.entity_id
_entity_poly.type
_entity_poly.pdbx_seq_one_letter_code
_entity_poly.pdbx_strand_id
1 'polypeptide(L)'
;MDHNGNERESVTEAADMAATVTEETAAAETVADSCCCSGKHKERTDREYRDLMNRLKRIEGQVRGIQTMLEKDAYCTDILCQVSAVNAALNSFNKKLLANHIRTCVADNIRQGNDDVVEELVNALQKLMK
;
A
#
# COMPACT_ATOMS: atom_id res chain seq x y z
N MET A 1 -35.72 -13.82 17.28
CA MET A 1 -34.77 -14.76 17.92
C MET A 1 -33.86 -15.44 16.91
N ASP A 2 -34.41 -15.78 15.75
CA ASP A 2 -33.65 -16.47 14.72
C ASP A 2 -32.51 -15.58 14.14
N HIS A 3 -32.64 -14.27 14.23
CA HIS A 3 -31.63 -13.34 13.76
C HIS A 3 -30.31 -13.43 14.50
N ASN A 4 -30.35 -13.80 15.80
CA ASN A 4 -29.14 -13.89 16.59
C ASN A 4 -28.25 -15.07 16.16
N GLY A 5 -28.83 -16.14 15.69
CA GLY A 5 -28.09 -17.28 15.16
C GLY A 5 -27.34 -16.93 13.87
N ASN A 6 -28.01 -16.20 13.00
CA ASN A 6 -27.40 -15.78 11.74
C ASN A 6 -26.24 -14.81 11.93
N GLU A 7 -26.35 -13.91 12.91
CA GLU A 7 -25.27 -12.99 13.20
C GLU A 7 -24.01 -13.71 13.65
N ARG A 8 -24.17 -14.77 14.40
CA ARG A 8 -23.03 -15.60 14.86
C ARG A 8 -22.38 -16.35 13.71
N GLU A 9 -23.18 -16.85 12.80
CA GLU A 9 -22.67 -17.51 11.60
C GLU A 9 -21.90 -16.52 10.71
N SER A 10 -22.40 -15.31 10.59
CA SER A 10 -21.71 -14.24 9.85
C SER A 10 -20.34 -13.93 10.45
N VAL A 11 -20.23 -13.93 11.78
CA VAL A 11 -18.96 -13.72 12.47
C VAL A 11 -17.96 -14.85 12.16
N THR A 12 -18.44 -16.08 12.09
CA THR A 12 -17.62 -17.24 11.74
C THR A 12 -17.11 -17.13 10.30
N GLU A 13 -17.97 -16.71 9.40
CA GLU A 13 -17.58 -16.45 8.01
C GLU A 13 -16.52 -15.35 7.91
N ALA A 14 -16.65 -14.30 8.72
CA ALA A 14 -15.66 -13.25 8.78
C ALA A 14 -14.29 -13.78 9.22
N ALA A 15 -14.24 -14.73 10.14
CA ALA A 15 -13.01 -15.36 10.55
C ALA A 15 -12.37 -16.16 9.41
N ASP A 16 -13.17 -16.86 8.62
CA ASP A 16 -12.67 -17.57 7.43
C ASP A 16 -12.13 -16.58 6.39
N MET A 17 -12.80 -15.46 6.21
CA MET A 17 -12.32 -14.39 5.32
C MET A 17 -11.00 -13.81 5.81
N ALA A 18 -10.79 -13.71 7.11
CA ALA A 18 -9.53 -13.27 7.68
C ALA A 18 -8.38 -14.24 7.32
N ALA A 19 -8.62 -15.53 7.35
CA ALA A 19 -7.66 -16.53 6.91
C ALA A 19 -7.33 -16.37 5.42
N THR A 20 -8.32 -16.09 4.59
CA THR A 20 -8.14 -15.82 3.17
C THR A 20 -7.28 -14.57 2.95
N VAL A 21 -7.51 -13.52 3.73
CA VAL A 21 -6.70 -12.31 3.69
C VAL A 21 -5.25 -12.60 4.02
N THR A 22 -4.98 -13.51 4.94
CA THR A 22 -3.61 -13.92 5.28
C THR A 22 -2.92 -14.59 4.09
N GLU A 23 -3.62 -15.42 3.35
CA GLU A 23 -3.10 -16.04 2.12
C GLU A 23 -2.81 -15.00 1.04
N GLU A 24 -3.70 -14.03 0.88
CA GLU A 24 -3.48 -12.92 -0.05
C GLU A 24 -2.26 -12.09 0.33
N THR A 25 -2.03 -11.89 1.61
CA THR A 25 -0.85 -11.18 2.10
C THR A 25 0.42 -11.93 1.73
N ALA A 26 0.46 -13.24 1.87
CA ALA A 26 1.58 -14.06 1.47
C ALA A 26 1.84 -13.97 -0.05
N ALA A 27 0.80 -14.00 -0.86
CA ALA A 27 0.91 -13.83 -2.30
C ALA A 27 1.42 -12.43 -2.66
N ALA A 28 1.00 -11.40 -1.93
CA ALA A 28 1.48 -10.04 -2.10
C ALA A 28 2.97 -9.92 -1.77
N GLU A 29 3.44 -10.61 -0.76
CA GLU A 29 4.87 -10.67 -0.44
C GLU A 29 5.68 -11.29 -1.57
N THR A 30 5.20 -12.37 -2.16
CA THR A 30 5.83 -13.01 -3.31
C THR A 30 5.92 -12.08 -4.50
N VAL A 31 4.84 -11.34 -4.78
CA VAL A 31 4.83 -10.35 -5.86
C VAL A 31 5.78 -9.19 -5.56
N ALA A 32 5.83 -8.74 -4.32
CA ALA A 32 6.75 -7.70 -3.90
C ALA A 32 8.21 -8.14 -4.09
N ASP A 33 8.53 -9.37 -3.76
CA ASP A 33 9.87 -9.94 -3.96
C ASP A 33 10.26 -9.95 -5.43
N SER A 34 9.37 -10.38 -6.30
CA SER A 34 9.62 -10.39 -7.74
C SER A 34 9.70 -8.98 -8.33
N CYS A 35 9.13 -8.03 -7.65
CA CYS A 35 9.05 -6.64 -8.08
C CYS A 35 10.23 -5.80 -7.58
N CYS A 36 10.68 -6.06 -6.37
CA CYS A 36 11.64 -5.24 -5.64
C CYS A 36 13.06 -5.76 -5.70
N CYS A 37 13.25 -6.75 -6.41
CA CYS A 37 14.42 -7.52 -6.84
C CYS A 37 15.83 -7.10 -6.44
N SER A 38 16.14 -6.27 -5.53
CA SER A 38 17.53 -5.90 -5.51
C SER A 38 18.22 -5.86 -4.18
N GLY A 39 17.49 -5.92 -3.08
CA GLY A 39 18.14 -5.68 -1.81
C GLY A 39 18.91 -4.37 -1.74
N LYS A 40 18.69 -3.48 -2.69
CA LYS A 40 19.32 -2.16 -2.71
C LYS A 40 18.80 -1.32 -1.55
N HIS A 41 19.69 -0.64 -0.91
CA HIS A 41 19.35 0.29 0.18
C HIS A 41 19.44 1.74 -0.30
N LYS A 42 18.56 2.55 0.24
CA LYS A 42 18.64 4.00 0.07
C LYS A 42 18.72 4.64 1.43
N GLU A 43 19.77 5.41 1.62
CA GLU A 43 19.87 6.28 2.77
C GLU A 43 19.02 7.52 2.53
N ARG A 44 18.16 7.83 3.50
CA ARG A 44 17.30 9.00 3.47
C ARG A 44 17.69 9.94 4.57
N THR A 45 17.47 11.23 4.34
CA THR A 45 17.60 12.20 5.43
C THR A 45 16.52 11.95 6.47
N ASP A 46 16.77 12.31 7.72
CA ASP A 46 15.77 12.16 8.79
C ASP A 46 14.47 12.88 8.47
N ARG A 47 14.56 14.01 7.79
CA ARG A 47 13.40 14.79 7.38
C ARG A 47 12.56 14.04 6.35
N GLU A 48 13.20 13.50 5.33
CA GLU A 48 12.53 12.70 4.30
C GLU A 48 11.87 11.47 4.90
N TYR A 49 12.60 10.75 5.74
CA TYR A 49 12.08 9.57 6.43
C TYR A 49 10.83 9.90 7.26
N ARG A 50 10.90 10.97 8.05
CA ARG A 50 9.76 11.38 8.90
C ARG A 50 8.55 11.79 8.08
N ASP A 51 8.75 12.52 7.00
CA ASP A 51 7.65 12.94 6.12
C ASP A 51 6.94 11.72 5.51
N LEU A 52 7.70 10.80 4.96
CA LEU A 52 7.16 9.58 4.38
C LEU A 52 6.47 8.70 5.43
N MET A 53 7.08 8.54 6.59
CA MET A 53 6.54 7.75 7.67
C MET A 53 5.23 8.35 8.22
N ASN A 54 5.16 9.66 8.35
CA ASN A 54 3.94 10.34 8.79
C ASN A 54 2.79 10.15 7.81
N ARG A 55 3.09 10.17 6.52
CA ARG A 55 2.10 9.86 5.48
C ARG A 55 1.56 8.45 5.60
N LEU A 56 2.45 7.48 5.80
CA LEU A 56 2.06 6.08 5.98
C LEU A 56 1.25 5.85 7.25
N LYS A 57 1.63 6.48 8.35
CA LYS A 57 0.87 6.40 9.61
C LYS A 57 -0.56 6.94 9.46
N ARG A 58 -0.70 8.01 8.69
CA ARG A 58 -2.02 8.56 8.39
C ARG A 58 -2.86 7.59 7.57
N ILE A 59 -2.26 6.96 6.56
CA ILE A 59 -2.91 5.95 5.73
C ILE A 59 -3.31 4.74 6.57
N GLU A 60 -2.41 4.29 7.45
CA GLU A 60 -2.70 3.22 8.41
C GLU A 60 -3.93 3.53 9.25
N GLY A 61 -4.01 4.75 9.78
CA GLY A 61 -5.19 5.20 10.54
C GLY A 61 -6.46 5.19 9.71
N GLN A 62 -6.39 5.60 8.45
CA GLN A 62 -7.52 5.56 7.53
C GLN A 62 -7.99 4.13 7.25
N VAL A 63 -7.06 3.19 7.09
CA VAL A 63 -7.40 1.78 6.91
C VAL A 63 -8.08 1.21 8.16
N ARG A 64 -7.60 1.56 9.34
CA ARG A 64 -8.27 1.18 10.60
C ARG A 64 -9.68 1.74 10.68
N GLY A 65 -9.88 2.97 10.21
CA GLY A 65 -11.21 3.56 10.09
C GLY A 65 -12.14 2.74 9.23
N ILE A 66 -11.64 2.23 8.11
CA ILE A 66 -12.42 1.34 7.22
C ILE A 66 -12.77 0.03 7.93
N GLN A 67 -11.83 -0.56 8.67
CA GLN A 67 -12.10 -1.74 9.48
C GLN A 67 -13.23 -1.51 10.47
N THR A 68 -13.20 -0.39 11.15
CA THR A 68 -14.26 -0.01 12.09
C THR A 68 -15.62 0.15 11.39
N MET A 69 -15.63 0.77 10.22
CA MET A 69 -16.84 0.90 9.42
C MET A 69 -17.42 -0.47 9.06
N LEU A 70 -16.58 -1.40 8.67
CA LEU A 70 -17.00 -2.75 8.33
C LEU A 70 -17.57 -3.49 9.56
N GLU A 71 -16.92 -3.35 10.72
CA GLU A 71 -17.40 -3.93 11.97
C GLU A 71 -18.76 -3.39 12.39
N LYS A 72 -19.04 -2.14 12.07
CA LYS A 72 -20.32 -1.47 12.39
C LYS A 72 -21.37 -1.60 11.31
N ASP A 73 -21.12 -2.41 10.32
CA ASP A 73 -22.02 -2.62 9.19
C ASP A 73 -22.37 -1.32 8.46
N ALA A 74 -21.41 -0.45 8.29
CA ALA A 74 -21.59 0.79 7.54
C ALA A 74 -22.01 0.48 6.09
N TYR A 75 -22.68 1.44 5.49
CA TYR A 75 -23.20 1.29 4.14
C TYR A 75 -22.05 1.15 3.12
N CYS A 76 -22.24 0.27 2.13
CA CYS A 76 -21.17 -0.09 1.18
C CYS A 76 -20.59 1.13 0.46
N THR A 77 -21.41 2.07 0.03
CA THR A 77 -20.91 3.26 -0.69
C THR A 77 -20.07 4.16 0.21
N ASP A 78 -20.37 4.21 1.50
CA ASP A 78 -19.57 4.98 2.45
C ASP A 78 -18.19 4.36 2.62
N ILE A 79 -18.14 3.04 2.73
CA ILE A 79 -16.87 2.30 2.78
C ILE A 79 -16.06 2.54 1.51
N LEU A 80 -16.70 2.42 0.34
CA LEU A 80 -16.04 2.65 -0.96
C LEU A 80 -15.50 4.07 -1.07
N CYS A 81 -16.21 5.04 -0.52
CA CYS A 81 -15.76 6.42 -0.48
C CYS A 81 -14.46 6.56 0.34
N GLN A 82 -14.40 5.90 1.49
CA GLN A 82 -13.19 5.88 2.30
C GLN A 82 -12.03 5.15 1.62
N VAL A 83 -12.30 4.05 0.93
CA VAL A 83 -11.30 3.34 0.14
C VAL A 83 -10.73 4.26 -0.95
N SER A 84 -11.59 5.02 -1.61
CA SER A 84 -11.14 6.01 -2.61
C SER A 84 -10.19 7.04 -1.99
N ALA A 85 -10.48 7.51 -0.79
CA ALA A 85 -9.62 8.44 -0.07
C ALA A 85 -8.26 7.83 0.26
N VAL A 86 -8.23 6.56 0.69
CA VAL A 86 -6.98 5.82 0.95
C VAL A 86 -6.17 5.67 -0.33
N ASN A 87 -6.81 5.33 -1.43
CA ASN A 87 -6.14 5.23 -2.74
C ASN A 87 -5.51 6.56 -3.15
N ALA A 88 -6.21 7.67 -2.95
CA ALA A 88 -5.67 9.00 -3.23
C ALA A 88 -4.45 9.31 -2.35
N ALA A 89 -4.51 8.94 -1.08
CA ALA A 89 -3.39 9.13 -0.16
C ALA A 89 -2.18 8.27 -0.54
N LEU A 90 -2.41 7.03 -0.95
CA LEU A 90 -1.34 6.15 -1.45
C LEU A 90 -0.71 6.70 -2.73
N ASN A 91 -1.51 7.21 -3.65
CA ASN A 91 -0.99 7.83 -4.86
C ASN A 91 -0.15 9.07 -4.54
N SER A 92 -0.56 9.86 -3.58
CA SER A 92 0.23 11.02 -3.11
C SER A 92 1.57 10.58 -2.51
N PHE A 93 1.56 9.51 -1.71
CA PHE A 93 2.79 8.91 -1.18
C PHE A 93 3.69 8.42 -2.32
N ASN A 94 3.15 7.73 -3.29
CA ASN A 94 3.89 7.23 -4.45
C ASN A 94 4.56 8.37 -5.23
N LYS A 95 3.84 9.45 -5.48
CA LYS A 95 4.38 10.62 -6.18
C LYS A 95 5.56 11.23 -5.43
N LYS A 96 5.43 11.36 -4.11
CA LYS A 96 6.49 11.91 -3.26
C LYS A 96 7.73 11.03 -3.29
N LEU A 97 7.54 9.73 -3.09
CA LEU A 97 8.63 8.76 -3.10
C LEU A 97 9.32 8.72 -4.45
N LEU A 98 8.56 8.68 -5.53
CA LEU A 98 9.08 8.63 -6.89
C LEU A 98 9.86 9.90 -7.24
N ALA A 99 9.33 11.06 -6.90
CA ALA A 99 10.02 12.33 -7.15
C ALA A 99 11.39 12.36 -6.47
N ASN A 100 11.45 11.93 -5.21
CA ASN A 100 12.71 11.85 -4.49
C ASN A 100 13.67 10.84 -5.12
N HIS A 101 13.15 9.69 -5.53
CA HIS A 101 13.93 8.65 -6.18
C HIS A 101 14.56 9.14 -7.48
N ILE A 102 13.79 9.82 -8.33
CA ILE A 102 14.29 10.38 -9.59
C ILE A 102 15.38 11.41 -9.34
N ARG A 103 15.16 12.32 -8.42
CA ARG A 103 16.11 13.40 -8.12
C ARG A 103 17.41 12.93 -7.54
N THR A 104 17.41 11.83 -6.83
CA THR A 104 18.58 11.31 -6.13
C THR A 104 19.15 10.08 -6.81
N CYS A 105 18.53 8.93 -6.62
CA CYS A 105 19.08 7.65 -7.08
C CYS A 105 19.20 7.56 -8.59
N VAL A 106 18.16 7.96 -9.32
CA VAL A 106 18.17 7.88 -10.80
C VAL A 106 19.19 8.85 -11.37
N ALA A 107 19.17 10.10 -10.92
CA ALA A 107 20.10 11.12 -11.41
C ALA A 107 21.55 10.73 -11.14
N ASP A 108 21.87 10.26 -9.93
CA ASP A 108 23.22 9.86 -9.56
C ASP A 108 23.72 8.67 -10.38
N ASN A 109 22.87 7.66 -10.58
CA ASN A 109 23.22 6.50 -11.39
C ASN A 109 23.48 6.86 -12.85
N ILE A 110 22.69 7.76 -13.43
CA ILE A 110 22.89 8.25 -14.81
C ILE A 110 24.23 8.98 -14.90
N ARG A 111 24.57 9.82 -13.93
CA ARG A 111 25.86 10.52 -13.89
C ARG A 111 27.04 9.57 -13.82
N GLN A 112 26.85 8.42 -13.17
CA GLN A 112 27.88 7.38 -13.07
C GLN A 112 27.94 6.46 -14.29
N GLY A 113 27.06 6.67 -15.28
CA GLY A 113 27.00 5.86 -16.47
C GLY A 113 26.21 4.56 -16.33
N ASN A 114 25.45 4.42 -15.25
CA ASN A 114 24.65 3.24 -14.97
C ASN A 114 23.21 3.47 -15.46
N ASP A 115 22.96 3.13 -16.73
CA ASP A 115 21.68 3.39 -17.38
C ASP A 115 20.61 2.34 -17.05
N ASP A 116 20.96 1.23 -16.43
CA ASP A 116 20.02 0.16 -16.04
C ASP A 116 18.90 0.70 -15.13
N VAL A 117 19.17 1.73 -14.36
CA VAL A 117 18.21 2.38 -13.50
C VAL A 117 17.02 2.98 -14.26
N VAL A 118 17.21 3.34 -15.52
CA VAL A 118 16.14 3.88 -16.36
C VAL A 118 15.10 2.80 -16.65
N GLU A 119 15.55 1.59 -16.97
CA GLU A 119 14.64 0.45 -17.19
C GLU A 119 13.92 0.05 -15.90
N GLU A 120 14.60 0.05 -14.76
CA GLU A 120 13.97 -0.18 -13.46
C GLU A 120 12.85 0.84 -13.22
N LEU A 121 13.10 2.11 -13.51
CA LEU A 121 12.13 3.18 -13.35
C LEU A 121 10.92 3.00 -14.27
N VAL A 122 11.17 2.69 -15.53
CA VAL A 122 10.10 2.44 -16.51
C VAL A 122 9.20 1.29 -16.04
N ASN A 123 9.80 0.19 -15.60
CA ASN A 123 9.06 -0.96 -15.09
C ASN A 123 8.23 -0.61 -13.86
N ALA A 124 8.80 0.17 -12.94
CA ALA A 124 8.08 0.62 -11.74
C ALA A 124 6.88 1.50 -12.11
N LEU A 125 7.06 2.43 -13.05
CA LEU A 125 5.99 3.30 -13.52
C LEU A 125 4.86 2.52 -14.17
N GLN A 126 5.19 1.55 -15.00
CA GLN A 126 4.18 0.70 -15.66
C GLN A 126 3.32 -0.04 -14.65
N LYS A 127 3.92 -0.52 -13.55
CA LYS A 127 3.19 -1.19 -12.48
C LYS A 127 2.28 -0.23 -11.72
N LEU A 128 2.74 1.00 -11.47
CA LEU A 128 1.95 2.00 -10.76
C LEU A 128 0.78 2.53 -11.58
N MET A 129 0.90 2.53 -12.89
CA MET A 129 -0.09 3.11 -13.80
C MET A 129 -1.16 2.12 -14.27
N LYS A 130 -1.19 0.95 -13.70
CA LYS A 130 -2.23 -0.04 -14.02
C LYS A 130 -3.63 0.38 -13.63
#